data_85ab9204139863c9be3442313a7a0123
#
_entry.id   85ab9204139863c9be3442313a7a0123
#
_cell.length_a   1.000
_cell.length_b   1.000
_cell.length_c   1.000
_cell.angle_alpha   90.00
_cell.angle_beta   90.00
_cell.angle_gamma   90.00
#
_symmetry.space_group_name_H-M   'P 1'
#
loop_
_entity.id
_entity.type
_entity.pdbx_description
1 polymer ?
#
loop_
_entity_poly.entity_id
_entity_poly.type
_entity_poly.pdbx_seq_one_letter_code
_entity_poly.pdbx_strand_id
1 'polypeptide(L)'
;MAELRDRRLAESLVEPTQLSGSRDLIDQLVSLVHRVRGEDLAAVGIGVPSVVEFETGRVVSSVNVPLADIPLRQTLGERIGVEVFIDNDATVAALAEAHDEQLRLVAHNLVMLTIGTGVGGGLVLGGRIYRGASGGAGELGHTIVGLDLAGPVPAPMRFPQPGSLEVVAAGHALDRLAAQAANLHPDSQLGRLRAQDKPVLGPDAVQAAHDGDESARRMVEIWGQRVGIGVANAINTFDPEEVVIGGGAAQAGELLLAPAKRIARGYVLPGLGTRTQIRLARHGVGAGVLGAALLAQQELEALSAAGEDGPAASATLKVPR
;
A
#
# COMPACT_ATOMS: atom_id res chain seq x y z
N MET A 1 11.53 -12.43 1.97
CA MET A 1 12.54 -11.77 2.82
C MET A 1 13.83 -11.60 2.03
N ALA A 2 14.59 -10.54 2.24
CA ALA A 2 15.89 -10.31 1.62
C ALA A 2 16.78 -9.49 2.54
N GLU A 3 18.11 -9.53 2.32
CA GLU A 3 19.08 -8.67 2.98
C GLU A 3 19.32 -7.39 2.16
N LEU A 4 19.35 -6.24 2.83
CA LEU A 4 19.82 -4.98 2.27
C LEU A 4 21.23 -4.68 2.82
N ARG A 5 22.23 -4.63 1.94
CA ARG A 5 23.62 -4.33 2.29
C ARG A 5 24.21 -3.39 1.23
N ASP A 6 24.94 -2.37 1.64
CA ASP A 6 25.62 -1.40 0.75
C ASP A 6 24.69 -0.83 -0.35
N ARG A 7 23.46 -0.50 0.01
CA ARG A 7 22.39 -0.03 -0.90
C ARG A 7 22.05 -1.04 -2.01
N ARG A 8 22.18 -2.32 -1.75
CA ARG A 8 21.78 -3.39 -2.66
C ARG A 8 20.89 -4.38 -1.93
N LEU A 9 19.71 -4.59 -2.49
CA LEU A 9 18.81 -5.64 -2.02
C LEU A 9 19.24 -6.96 -2.65
N ALA A 10 19.49 -7.96 -1.82
CA ALA A 10 19.79 -9.32 -2.27
C ALA A 10 18.54 -9.97 -2.90
N GLU A 11 18.73 -11.12 -3.53
CA GLU A 11 17.62 -11.92 -4.05
C GLU A 11 16.66 -12.29 -2.93
N SER A 12 15.37 -12.11 -3.19
CA SER A 12 14.33 -12.35 -2.18
C SER A 12 14.03 -13.84 -2.04
N LEU A 13 14.09 -14.34 -0.81
CA LEU A 13 13.56 -15.65 -0.45
C LEU A 13 12.05 -15.52 -0.26
N VAL A 14 11.28 -16.29 -1.04
CA VAL A 14 9.81 -16.26 -1.03
C VAL A 14 9.28 -17.63 -0.61
N GLU A 15 8.38 -17.63 0.37
CA GLU A 15 7.70 -18.83 0.84
C GLU A 15 6.21 -18.52 1.10
N PRO A 16 5.31 -19.51 0.99
CA PRO A 16 3.92 -19.35 1.41
C PRO A 16 3.83 -19.01 2.90
N THR A 17 2.98 -18.03 3.23
CA THR A 17 2.79 -17.59 4.61
C THR A 17 2.09 -18.67 5.43
N GLN A 18 2.62 -18.98 6.61
CA GLN A 18 1.98 -19.88 7.57
C GLN A 18 0.77 -19.21 8.22
N LEU A 19 -0.41 -19.79 8.01
CA LEU A 19 -1.67 -19.25 8.51
C LEU A 19 -2.32 -20.12 9.60
N SER A 20 -1.66 -21.21 10.02
CA SER A 20 -2.15 -22.16 11.04
C SER A 20 -2.27 -21.54 12.43
N GLY A 21 -1.42 -20.56 12.74
CA GLY A 21 -1.43 -19.83 14.01
C GLY A 21 -0.30 -18.84 14.14
N SER A 22 -0.42 -17.97 15.14
CA SER A 22 0.58 -16.91 15.40
C SER A 22 1.97 -17.49 15.67
N ARG A 23 2.06 -18.58 16.42
CA ARG A 23 3.32 -19.23 16.75
C ARG A 23 4.04 -19.72 15.48
N ASP A 24 3.33 -20.43 14.61
CA ASP A 24 3.90 -21.00 13.39
C ASP A 24 4.38 -19.90 12.44
N LEU A 25 3.64 -18.81 12.34
CA LEU A 25 4.05 -17.65 11.55
C LEU A 25 5.29 -16.95 12.15
N ILE A 26 5.35 -16.78 13.46
CA ILE A 26 6.52 -16.21 14.15
C ILE A 26 7.74 -17.13 13.96
N ASP A 27 7.58 -18.45 14.11
CA ASP A 27 8.66 -19.43 13.88
C ASP A 27 9.17 -19.35 12.43
N GLN A 28 8.27 -19.22 11.45
CA GLN A 28 8.62 -19.02 10.04
C GLN A 28 9.42 -17.71 9.85
N LEU A 29 8.98 -16.60 10.42
CA LEU A 29 9.67 -15.31 10.30
C LEU A 29 11.10 -15.38 10.87
N VAL A 30 11.28 -15.95 12.06
CA VAL A 30 12.61 -16.15 12.67
C VAL A 30 13.48 -17.05 11.78
N SER A 31 12.95 -18.16 11.28
CA SER A 31 13.67 -19.05 10.37
C SER A 31 14.12 -18.33 9.09
N LEU A 32 13.23 -17.55 8.48
CA LEU A 32 13.55 -16.77 7.28
C LEU A 32 14.67 -15.74 7.54
N VAL A 33 14.63 -15.04 8.68
CA VAL A 33 15.71 -14.11 9.05
C VAL A 33 17.03 -14.86 9.16
N HIS A 34 17.07 -15.99 9.87
CA HIS A 34 18.31 -16.76 10.02
C HIS A 34 18.87 -17.31 8.71
N ARG A 35 18.04 -17.54 7.72
CA ARG A 35 18.46 -18.06 6.40
C ARG A 35 18.99 -16.97 5.46
N VAL A 36 18.53 -15.72 5.61
CA VAL A 36 18.94 -14.61 4.72
C VAL A 36 19.95 -13.67 5.38
N ARG A 37 20.14 -13.71 6.71
CA ARG A 37 21.02 -12.78 7.42
C ARG A 37 22.48 -13.03 7.09
N GLY A 38 23.24 -11.95 6.89
CA GLY A 38 24.69 -11.94 6.95
C GLY A 38 25.22 -11.95 8.39
N GLU A 39 26.56 -11.93 8.52
CA GLU A 39 27.24 -11.95 9.84
C GLU A 39 26.97 -10.67 10.65
N ASP A 40 26.81 -9.53 9.98
CA ASP A 40 26.68 -8.20 10.59
C ASP A 40 25.22 -7.67 10.51
N LEU A 41 24.23 -8.51 10.82
CA LEU A 41 22.84 -8.07 10.83
C LEU A 41 22.63 -6.99 11.89
N ALA A 42 22.30 -5.77 11.48
CA ALA A 42 22.11 -4.62 12.36
C ALA A 42 20.67 -4.48 12.87
N ALA A 43 19.68 -4.69 12.01
CA ALA A 43 18.26 -4.60 12.35
C ALA A 43 17.41 -5.39 11.35
N VAL A 44 16.14 -5.63 11.71
CA VAL A 44 15.13 -6.28 10.84
C VAL A 44 13.94 -5.37 10.68
N GLY A 45 13.51 -5.14 9.43
CA GLY A 45 12.25 -4.49 9.09
C GLY A 45 11.23 -5.49 8.59
N ILE A 46 9.95 -5.32 8.97
CA ILE A 46 8.87 -6.22 8.58
C ILE A 46 7.63 -5.39 8.22
N GLY A 47 7.08 -5.63 7.01
CA GLY A 47 5.76 -5.16 6.61
C GLY A 47 4.73 -6.26 6.86
N VAL A 48 3.63 -5.94 7.53
CA VAL A 48 2.53 -6.89 7.79
C VAL A 48 1.19 -6.30 7.32
N PRO A 49 0.26 -7.10 6.77
CA PRO A 49 -1.06 -6.62 6.35
C PRO A 49 -2.00 -6.44 7.56
N SER A 50 -1.65 -5.51 8.44
CA SER A 50 -2.23 -5.37 9.77
C SER A 50 -2.12 -3.93 10.25
N VAL A 51 -2.95 -3.54 11.22
CA VAL A 51 -2.78 -2.29 11.97
C VAL A 51 -1.71 -2.49 13.04
N VAL A 52 -0.67 -1.68 13.01
CA VAL A 52 0.49 -1.76 13.90
C VAL A 52 0.61 -0.49 14.73
N GLU A 53 0.72 -0.63 16.04
CA GLU A 53 1.18 0.43 16.92
C GLU A 53 2.70 0.48 16.84
N PHE A 54 3.22 1.42 16.06
CA PHE A 54 4.64 1.45 15.69
C PHE A 54 5.60 1.56 16.90
N GLU A 55 5.25 2.39 17.88
CA GLU A 55 6.05 2.67 19.08
C GLU A 55 6.40 1.38 19.85
N THR A 56 5.42 0.50 20.02
CA THR A 56 5.57 -0.77 20.73
C THR A 56 5.85 -1.95 19.80
N GLY A 57 5.57 -1.79 18.50
CA GLY A 57 5.59 -2.87 17.52
C GLY A 57 4.53 -3.95 17.77
N ARG A 58 3.44 -3.57 18.46
CA ARG A 58 2.28 -4.44 18.69
C ARG A 58 1.38 -4.44 17.46
N VAL A 59 1.01 -5.61 16.99
CA VAL A 59 -0.04 -5.77 15.98
C VAL A 59 -1.38 -5.67 16.69
N VAL A 60 -2.09 -4.56 16.50
CA VAL A 60 -3.36 -4.27 17.19
C VAL A 60 -4.49 -5.12 16.60
N SER A 61 -4.59 -5.14 15.28
CA SER A 61 -5.59 -5.93 14.56
C SER A 61 -5.03 -6.50 13.27
N SER A 62 -5.48 -7.68 12.91
CA SER A 62 -5.09 -8.36 11.68
C SER A 62 -6.26 -9.20 11.17
N VAL A 63 -6.54 -9.09 9.88
CA VAL A 63 -7.62 -9.84 9.21
C VAL A 63 -7.06 -11.02 8.41
N ASN A 64 -5.91 -10.81 7.79
CA ASN A 64 -5.37 -11.73 6.78
C ASN A 64 -4.28 -12.68 7.32
N VAL A 65 -3.71 -12.37 8.49
CA VAL A 65 -2.67 -13.19 9.13
C VAL A 65 -2.96 -13.35 10.62
N PRO A 66 -2.55 -14.44 11.28
CA PRO A 66 -2.88 -14.74 12.67
C PRO A 66 -1.96 -13.98 13.65
N LEU A 67 -1.92 -12.65 13.58
CA LEU A 67 -1.04 -11.79 14.40
C LEU A 67 -1.80 -10.80 15.29
N ALA A 68 -3.14 -10.86 15.33
CA ALA A 68 -3.92 -9.91 16.12
C ALA A 68 -3.53 -9.96 17.61
N ASP A 69 -3.35 -8.78 18.19
CA ASP A 69 -3.01 -8.57 19.61
C ASP A 69 -1.65 -9.17 20.04
N ILE A 70 -0.66 -9.21 19.14
CA ILE A 70 0.66 -9.78 19.39
C ILE A 70 1.71 -8.66 19.55
N PRO A 71 2.56 -8.67 20.62
CA PRO A 71 3.73 -7.80 20.77
C PRO A 71 4.88 -8.30 19.86
N LEU A 72 4.67 -8.18 18.55
CA LEU A 72 5.48 -8.86 17.53
C LEU A 72 6.94 -8.37 17.53
N ARG A 73 7.18 -7.05 17.73
CA ARG A 73 8.52 -6.48 17.80
C ARG A 73 9.33 -7.12 18.93
N GLN A 74 8.77 -7.15 20.14
CA GLN A 74 9.43 -7.75 21.29
C GLN A 74 9.70 -9.24 21.05
N THR A 75 8.68 -9.98 20.63
CA THR A 75 8.76 -11.43 20.42
C THR A 75 9.84 -11.81 19.40
N LEU A 76 9.94 -11.05 18.31
CA LEU A 76 10.97 -11.30 17.29
C LEU A 76 12.34 -10.81 17.74
N GLY A 77 12.43 -9.63 18.37
CA GLY A 77 13.70 -9.08 18.86
C GLY A 77 14.40 -10.00 19.85
N GLU A 78 13.65 -10.57 20.82
CA GLU A 78 14.18 -11.55 21.78
C GLU A 78 14.73 -12.83 21.12
N ARG A 79 14.12 -13.24 20.00
CA ARG A 79 14.51 -14.48 19.30
C ARG A 79 15.60 -14.28 18.26
N ILE A 80 15.68 -13.12 17.65
CA ILE A 80 16.65 -12.80 16.58
C ILE A 80 17.92 -12.16 17.15
N GLY A 81 17.77 -11.41 18.24
CA GLY A 81 18.88 -10.77 18.95
C GLY A 81 19.31 -9.40 18.37
N VAL A 82 18.46 -8.75 17.55
CA VAL A 82 18.65 -7.39 17.02
C VAL A 82 17.37 -6.59 17.09
N GLU A 83 17.48 -5.27 16.87
CA GLU A 83 16.31 -4.40 16.76
C GLU A 83 15.39 -4.85 15.61
N VAL A 84 14.08 -4.82 15.88
CA VAL A 84 13.04 -5.16 14.90
C VAL A 84 12.08 -4.00 14.77
N PHE A 85 11.81 -3.57 13.54
CA PHE A 85 10.85 -2.52 13.21
C PHE A 85 9.72 -3.12 12.39
N ILE A 86 8.47 -2.81 12.77
CA ILE A 86 7.29 -3.39 12.14
C ILE A 86 6.34 -2.27 11.74
N ASP A 87 5.84 -2.35 10.51
CA ASP A 87 4.83 -1.42 10.03
C ASP A 87 3.83 -2.14 9.11
N ASN A 88 2.80 -1.43 8.66
CA ASN A 88 1.87 -1.95 7.66
C ASN A 88 2.58 -2.18 6.30
N ASP A 89 2.16 -3.20 5.55
CA ASP A 89 2.76 -3.60 4.28
C ASP A 89 2.64 -2.54 3.18
N ALA A 90 1.49 -1.87 3.05
CA ALA A 90 1.31 -0.78 2.10
C ALA A 90 2.13 0.47 2.50
N THR A 91 2.27 0.70 3.79
CA THR A 91 3.05 1.81 4.35
C THR A 91 4.55 1.64 4.03
N VAL A 92 5.11 0.45 4.25
CA VAL A 92 6.52 0.20 3.89
C VAL A 92 6.72 0.20 2.37
N ALA A 93 5.76 -0.28 1.59
CA ALA A 93 5.82 -0.19 0.14
C ALA A 93 5.86 1.27 -0.36
N ALA A 94 5.13 2.19 0.30
CA ALA A 94 5.20 3.62 0.00
C ALA A 94 6.60 4.19 0.27
N LEU A 95 7.26 3.75 1.33
CA LEU A 95 8.65 4.14 1.61
C LEU A 95 9.61 3.67 0.52
N ALA A 96 9.45 2.43 0.04
CA ALA A 96 10.24 1.95 -1.11
C ALA A 96 10.03 2.82 -2.33
N GLU A 97 8.78 3.14 -2.65
CA GLU A 97 8.42 3.95 -3.82
C GLU A 97 8.92 5.40 -3.73
N ALA A 98 9.20 5.93 -2.54
CA ALA A 98 9.84 7.22 -2.34
C ALA A 98 11.34 7.23 -2.70
N HIS A 99 11.92 6.05 -2.92
CA HIS A 99 13.32 5.87 -3.32
C HIS A 99 13.44 5.40 -4.77
N ASP A 100 14.53 5.81 -5.44
CA ASP A 100 14.86 5.34 -6.78
C ASP A 100 15.53 3.94 -6.75
N GLU A 101 15.91 3.42 -7.92
CA GLU A 101 16.60 2.14 -8.06
C GLU A 101 18.00 2.13 -7.40
N GLN A 102 18.59 3.30 -7.15
CA GLN A 102 19.84 3.47 -6.43
C GLN A 102 19.62 3.71 -4.92
N LEU A 103 18.39 3.51 -4.44
CA LEU A 103 17.96 3.71 -3.06
C LEU A 103 18.24 5.12 -2.53
N ARG A 104 18.12 6.13 -3.40
CA ARG A 104 18.13 7.54 -3.01
C ARG A 104 16.71 8.00 -2.81
N LEU A 105 16.46 8.72 -1.73
CA LEU A 105 15.17 9.38 -1.51
C LEU A 105 14.95 10.44 -2.61
N VAL A 106 13.94 10.26 -3.44
CA VAL A 106 13.62 11.13 -4.59
C VAL A 106 12.26 11.81 -4.47
N ALA A 107 11.40 11.34 -3.56
CA ALA A 107 10.14 11.99 -3.24
C ALA A 107 10.01 12.14 -1.72
N HIS A 108 10.02 13.38 -1.24
CA HIS A 108 9.82 13.67 0.19
C HIS A 108 8.36 13.58 0.60
N ASN A 109 7.44 13.87 -0.32
CA ASN A 109 6.00 13.80 -0.09
C ASN A 109 5.38 12.91 -1.16
N LEU A 110 5.01 11.70 -0.76
CA LEU A 110 4.46 10.67 -1.65
C LEU A 110 3.21 10.06 -1.02
N VAL A 111 2.20 9.87 -1.85
CA VAL A 111 1.01 9.08 -1.52
C VAL A 111 0.98 7.84 -2.40
N MET A 112 0.90 6.67 -1.79
CA MET A 112 0.72 5.40 -2.50
C MET A 112 -0.70 4.87 -2.32
N LEU A 113 -1.30 4.45 -3.42
CA LEU A 113 -2.53 3.65 -3.46
C LEU A 113 -2.16 2.23 -3.89
N THR A 114 -2.35 1.25 -3.05
CA THR A 114 -2.17 -0.16 -3.39
C THR A 114 -3.52 -0.76 -3.77
N ILE A 115 -3.71 -1.09 -5.04
CA ILE A 115 -4.99 -1.60 -5.56
C ILE A 115 -4.81 -3.08 -5.89
N GLY A 116 -5.45 -3.90 -5.09
CA GLY A 116 -5.50 -5.36 -5.19
C GLY A 116 -6.90 -5.87 -4.92
N THR A 117 -7.07 -6.87 -4.06
CA THR A 117 -8.37 -7.33 -3.56
C THR A 117 -9.14 -6.17 -2.92
N GLY A 118 -8.45 -5.35 -2.11
CA GLY A 118 -8.93 -4.09 -1.56
C GLY A 118 -8.15 -2.88 -2.10
N VAL A 119 -8.30 -1.74 -1.42
CA VAL A 119 -7.51 -0.52 -1.66
C VAL A 119 -6.83 -0.12 -0.36
N GLY A 120 -5.53 -0.35 -0.29
CA GLY A 120 -4.67 0.16 0.77
C GLY A 120 -3.99 1.47 0.38
N GLY A 121 -3.27 2.05 1.32
CA GLY A 121 -2.47 3.24 1.07
C GLY A 121 -1.30 3.38 2.03
N GLY A 122 -0.35 4.21 1.64
CA GLY A 122 0.79 4.58 2.46
C GLY A 122 1.18 6.03 2.21
N LEU A 123 1.65 6.69 3.24
CA LEU A 123 2.02 8.10 3.21
C LEU A 123 3.49 8.25 3.61
N VAL A 124 4.25 8.91 2.75
CA VAL A 124 5.59 9.43 3.07
C VAL A 124 5.49 10.94 3.06
N LEU A 125 5.76 11.59 4.20
CA LEU A 125 5.73 13.04 4.36
C LEU A 125 7.05 13.49 4.98
N GLY A 126 7.71 14.47 4.36
CA GLY A 126 9.04 14.90 4.78
C GLY A 126 10.11 13.81 4.68
N GLY A 127 9.95 12.86 3.77
CA GLY A 127 10.90 11.74 3.55
C GLY A 127 10.75 10.58 4.54
N ARG A 128 9.76 10.63 5.42
CA ARG A 128 9.50 9.59 6.45
C ARG A 128 8.07 9.08 6.34
N ILE A 129 7.85 7.86 6.78
CA ILE A 129 6.49 7.29 6.91
C ILE A 129 5.66 8.17 7.84
N TYR A 130 4.47 8.56 7.40
CA TYR A 130 3.48 9.22 8.24
C TYR A 130 2.43 8.20 8.70
N ARG A 131 2.38 7.97 10.00
CA ARG A 131 1.55 6.92 10.63
C ARG A 131 0.26 7.44 11.25
N GLY A 132 0.15 8.77 11.46
CA GLY A 132 -0.95 9.35 12.22
C GLY A 132 -0.87 9.02 13.71
N ALA A 133 -1.97 9.25 14.43
CA ALA A 133 -2.01 9.10 15.88
C ALA A 133 -2.06 7.64 16.37
N SER A 134 -2.54 6.71 15.54
CA SER A 134 -2.78 5.31 15.92
C SER A 134 -2.12 4.29 14.99
N GLY A 135 -1.24 4.73 14.08
CA GLY A 135 -0.61 3.84 13.10
C GLY A 135 -1.47 3.53 11.86
N GLY A 136 -2.69 4.09 11.78
CA GLY A 136 -3.64 3.81 10.67
C GLY A 136 -3.74 4.91 9.61
N ALA A 137 -2.77 5.84 9.52
CA ALA A 137 -2.81 6.83 8.46
C ALA A 137 -2.61 6.19 7.08
N GLY A 138 -3.30 6.71 6.07
CA GLY A 138 -3.19 6.18 4.72
C GLY A 138 -4.31 5.23 4.31
N GLU A 139 -5.31 4.99 5.16
CA GLU A 139 -6.50 4.19 4.85
C GLU A 139 -7.42 4.86 3.80
N LEU A 140 -6.80 5.23 2.66
CA LEU A 140 -7.45 5.98 1.59
C LEU A 140 -8.57 5.19 0.91
N GLY A 141 -8.50 3.86 0.91
CA GLY A 141 -9.55 2.99 0.40
C GLY A 141 -10.89 3.16 1.11
N HIS A 142 -10.87 3.57 2.38
CA HIS A 142 -12.06 3.78 3.19
C HIS A 142 -12.63 5.20 3.11
N THR A 143 -12.00 6.10 2.34
CA THR A 143 -12.57 7.43 2.09
C THR A 143 -13.84 7.32 1.23
N ILE A 144 -14.85 8.09 1.59
CA ILE A 144 -16.13 8.09 0.88
C ILE A 144 -16.00 8.97 -0.38
N VAL A 145 -16.24 8.36 -1.53
CA VAL A 145 -16.15 9.01 -2.85
C VAL A 145 -17.49 9.12 -3.59
N GLY A 146 -18.54 8.51 -3.03
CA GLY A 146 -19.89 8.60 -3.62
C GLY A 146 -20.96 8.11 -2.65
N LEU A 147 -21.71 9.06 -2.10
CA LEU A 147 -22.96 8.79 -1.36
C LEU A 147 -24.10 9.59 -2.01
N ASP A 148 -25.30 9.03 -1.98
CA ASP A 148 -26.49 9.83 -2.22
C ASP A 148 -26.77 10.66 -0.95
N LEU A 149 -26.59 11.96 -1.06
CA LEU A 149 -26.83 12.95 -0.01
C LEU A 149 -28.02 13.84 -0.33
N ALA A 150 -28.91 13.42 -1.23
CA ALA A 150 -30.17 14.12 -1.50
C ALA A 150 -31.13 14.07 -0.28
N GLY A 151 -30.91 13.11 0.62
CA GLY A 151 -31.62 12.95 1.89
C GLY A 151 -30.66 12.90 3.07
N PRO A 152 -31.12 12.32 4.22
CA PRO A 152 -30.24 12.08 5.36
C PRO A 152 -29.07 11.19 5.01
N VAL A 153 -27.93 11.39 5.69
CA VAL A 153 -26.74 10.52 5.51
C VAL A 153 -27.12 9.07 5.80
N PRO A 154 -26.84 8.13 4.90
CA PRO A 154 -27.15 6.71 5.14
C PRO A 154 -26.48 6.18 6.40
N ALA A 155 -27.15 5.28 7.11
CA ALA A 155 -26.57 4.63 8.28
C ALA A 155 -25.30 3.85 7.89
N PRO A 156 -24.23 3.89 8.72
CA PRO A 156 -23.02 3.13 8.45
C PRO A 156 -23.32 1.61 8.43
N MET A 157 -22.63 0.92 7.52
CA MET A 157 -22.71 -0.53 7.35
C MET A 157 -21.40 -1.21 7.80
N ARG A 158 -21.25 -2.50 7.50
CA ARG A 158 -19.97 -3.19 7.67
C ARG A 158 -18.95 -2.69 6.64
N PHE A 159 -17.68 -2.62 7.04
CA PHE A 159 -16.60 -2.29 6.09
C PHE A 159 -16.40 -3.38 5.03
N PRO A 160 -16.07 -2.99 3.78
CA PRO A 160 -15.93 -1.60 3.32
C PRO A 160 -17.30 -0.90 3.19
N GLN A 161 -17.36 0.37 3.61
CA GLN A 161 -18.60 1.15 3.55
C GLN A 161 -19.06 1.37 2.11
N PRO A 162 -20.38 1.32 1.82
CA PRO A 162 -20.91 1.72 0.54
C PRO A 162 -20.45 3.13 0.15
N GLY A 163 -20.07 3.31 -1.11
CA GLY A 163 -19.54 4.59 -1.60
C GLY A 163 -18.08 4.88 -1.22
N SER A 164 -17.38 3.98 -0.53
CA SER A 164 -15.95 4.12 -0.32
C SER A 164 -15.15 3.87 -1.59
N LEU A 165 -13.93 4.42 -1.65
CA LEU A 165 -13.01 4.21 -2.78
C LEU A 165 -12.75 2.71 -3.01
N GLU A 166 -12.61 1.92 -1.96
CA GLU A 166 -12.40 0.48 -2.07
C GLU A 166 -13.56 -0.22 -2.80
N VAL A 167 -14.80 0.09 -2.43
CA VAL A 167 -15.97 -0.52 -3.07
C VAL A 167 -16.02 -0.23 -4.57
N VAL A 168 -15.56 0.94 -5.00
CA VAL A 168 -15.69 1.36 -6.41
C VAL A 168 -14.44 1.13 -7.25
N ALA A 169 -13.25 1.01 -6.63
CA ALA A 169 -11.96 1.00 -7.32
C ALA A 169 -11.07 -0.22 -7.01
N ALA A 170 -11.40 -1.08 -6.03
CA ALA A 170 -10.65 -2.31 -5.79
C ALA A 170 -10.80 -3.31 -6.95
N GLY A 171 -9.98 -4.36 -6.96
CA GLY A 171 -10.06 -5.45 -7.96
C GLY A 171 -11.44 -6.07 -8.06
N HIS A 172 -12.15 -6.26 -6.95
CA HIS A 172 -13.54 -6.73 -6.95
C HIS A 172 -14.50 -5.78 -7.69
N ALA A 173 -14.21 -4.49 -7.78
CA ALA A 173 -14.99 -3.59 -8.60
C ALA A 173 -14.78 -3.86 -10.10
N LEU A 174 -13.54 -4.19 -10.49
CA LEU A 174 -13.24 -4.61 -11.86
C LEU A 174 -13.87 -5.97 -12.17
N ASP A 175 -13.86 -6.94 -11.23
CA ASP A 175 -14.55 -8.23 -11.40
C ASP A 175 -16.04 -8.03 -11.73
N ARG A 176 -16.71 -7.14 -10.99
CA ARG A 176 -18.13 -6.82 -11.25
C ARG A 176 -18.34 -6.20 -12.63
N LEU A 177 -17.46 -5.28 -13.04
CA LEU A 177 -17.50 -4.67 -14.37
C LEU A 177 -17.27 -5.70 -15.48
N ALA A 178 -16.29 -6.60 -15.29
CA ALA A 178 -15.98 -7.66 -16.23
C ALA A 178 -17.16 -8.64 -16.41
N ALA A 179 -17.76 -9.07 -15.29
CA ALA A 179 -18.93 -9.94 -15.32
C ALA A 179 -20.13 -9.26 -15.99
N GLN A 180 -20.35 -7.96 -15.76
CA GLN A 180 -21.38 -7.18 -16.43
C GLN A 180 -21.14 -7.09 -17.94
N ALA A 181 -19.91 -6.79 -18.37
CA ALA A 181 -19.55 -6.73 -19.78
C ALA A 181 -19.75 -8.07 -20.49
N ALA A 182 -19.35 -9.18 -19.85
CA ALA A 182 -19.55 -10.53 -20.37
C ALA A 182 -21.03 -10.86 -20.62
N ASN A 183 -21.94 -10.37 -19.76
CA ASN A 183 -23.37 -10.54 -19.94
C ASN A 183 -23.93 -9.70 -21.07
N LEU A 184 -23.49 -8.44 -21.21
CA LEU A 184 -23.99 -7.49 -22.18
C LEU A 184 -23.44 -7.73 -23.59
N HIS A 185 -22.27 -8.33 -23.70
CA HIS A 185 -21.54 -8.56 -24.94
C HIS A 185 -21.13 -10.04 -25.09
N PRO A 186 -22.08 -10.96 -25.36
CA PRO A 186 -21.79 -12.40 -25.42
C PRO A 186 -20.77 -12.78 -26.50
N ASP A 187 -20.62 -11.98 -27.56
CA ASP A 187 -19.65 -12.19 -28.63
C ASP A 187 -18.24 -11.66 -28.32
N SER A 188 -18.07 -10.94 -27.21
CA SER A 188 -16.77 -10.46 -26.73
C SER A 188 -15.89 -11.60 -26.20
N GLN A 189 -14.60 -11.33 -25.95
CA GLN A 189 -13.73 -12.32 -25.30
C GLN A 189 -14.26 -12.70 -23.91
N LEU A 190 -14.75 -11.72 -23.14
CA LEU A 190 -15.34 -11.97 -21.81
C LEU A 190 -16.63 -12.79 -21.90
N GLY A 191 -17.48 -12.49 -22.89
CA GLY A 191 -18.71 -13.25 -23.16
C GLY A 191 -18.43 -14.71 -23.51
N ARG A 192 -17.45 -14.97 -24.38
CA ARG A 192 -17.01 -16.34 -24.72
C ARG A 192 -16.43 -17.09 -23.52
N LEU A 193 -15.69 -16.39 -22.64
CA LEU A 193 -15.16 -17.00 -21.41
C LEU A 193 -16.30 -17.43 -20.49
N ARG A 194 -17.31 -16.57 -20.31
CA ARG A 194 -18.53 -16.87 -19.54
C ARG A 194 -19.32 -18.06 -20.11
N ALA A 195 -19.42 -18.16 -21.43
CA ALA A 195 -20.12 -19.26 -22.10
C ALA A 195 -19.47 -20.63 -21.83
N GLN A 196 -18.23 -20.67 -21.29
CA GLN A 196 -17.54 -21.87 -20.85
C GLN A 196 -17.75 -22.17 -19.36
N ASP A 197 -18.75 -21.57 -18.71
CA ASP A 197 -19.04 -21.65 -17.28
C ASP A 197 -17.84 -21.28 -16.37
N LYS A 198 -16.94 -20.42 -16.87
CA LYS A 198 -15.83 -19.89 -16.08
C LYS A 198 -16.21 -18.55 -15.43
N PRO A 199 -15.75 -18.28 -14.20
CA PRO A 199 -15.85 -16.97 -13.62
C PRO A 199 -15.06 -15.96 -14.47
N VAL A 200 -15.65 -14.80 -14.73
CA VAL A 200 -15.00 -13.69 -15.44
C VAL A 200 -14.55 -12.68 -14.40
N LEU A 201 -13.24 -12.50 -14.29
CA LEU A 201 -12.61 -11.68 -13.25
C LEU A 201 -11.86 -10.48 -13.85
N GLY A 202 -11.42 -9.56 -13.00
CA GLY A 202 -10.66 -8.38 -13.40
C GLY A 202 -9.41 -8.67 -14.24
N PRO A 203 -8.57 -9.64 -13.88
CA PRO A 203 -7.42 -10.04 -14.70
C PRO A 203 -7.81 -10.45 -16.13
N ASP A 204 -8.95 -11.14 -16.32
CA ASP A 204 -9.44 -11.51 -17.64
C ASP A 204 -9.83 -10.27 -18.45
N ALA A 205 -10.45 -9.26 -17.78
CA ALA A 205 -10.77 -7.99 -18.42
C ALA A 205 -9.51 -7.22 -18.83
N VAL A 206 -8.49 -7.19 -18.00
CA VAL A 206 -7.20 -6.56 -18.31
C VAL A 206 -6.55 -7.26 -19.51
N GLN A 207 -6.51 -8.60 -19.51
CA GLN A 207 -5.94 -9.36 -20.63
C GLN A 207 -6.73 -9.13 -21.91
N ALA A 208 -8.06 -9.26 -21.88
CA ALA A 208 -8.90 -9.02 -23.07
C ALA A 208 -8.77 -7.58 -23.59
N ALA A 209 -8.60 -6.59 -22.70
CA ALA A 209 -8.37 -5.20 -23.08
C ALA A 209 -7.02 -5.02 -23.81
N HIS A 210 -5.96 -5.69 -23.35
CA HIS A 210 -4.66 -5.72 -24.05
C HIS A 210 -4.78 -6.38 -25.42
N ASP A 211 -5.55 -7.45 -25.52
CA ASP A 211 -5.81 -8.18 -26.78
C ASP A 211 -6.71 -7.42 -27.76
N GLY A 212 -7.26 -6.28 -27.34
CA GLY A 212 -8.03 -5.38 -28.20
C GLY A 212 -9.54 -5.52 -28.11
N ASP A 213 -10.08 -6.26 -27.13
CA ASP A 213 -11.52 -6.32 -26.90
C ASP A 213 -12.06 -4.96 -26.41
N GLU A 214 -12.93 -4.34 -27.20
CA GLU A 214 -13.44 -2.99 -26.91
C GLU A 214 -14.32 -2.95 -25.65
N SER A 215 -15.09 -4.01 -25.40
CA SER A 215 -15.92 -4.08 -24.19
C SER A 215 -15.07 -4.15 -22.93
N ALA A 216 -14.00 -4.95 -22.95
CA ALA A 216 -13.04 -5.05 -21.87
C ALA A 216 -12.28 -3.73 -21.67
N ARG A 217 -11.80 -3.09 -22.76
CA ARG A 217 -11.14 -1.77 -22.68
C ARG A 217 -12.01 -0.73 -22.00
N ARG A 218 -13.30 -0.70 -22.36
CA ARG A 218 -14.25 0.22 -21.72
C ARG A 218 -14.39 -0.06 -20.22
N MET A 219 -14.40 -1.31 -19.78
CA MET A 219 -14.50 -1.64 -18.35
C MET A 219 -13.24 -1.23 -17.59
N VAL A 220 -12.05 -1.51 -18.14
CA VAL A 220 -10.78 -1.08 -17.55
C VAL A 220 -10.67 0.45 -17.54
N GLU A 221 -11.15 1.14 -18.56
CA GLU A 221 -11.21 2.60 -18.57
C GLU A 221 -12.12 3.16 -17.46
N ILE A 222 -13.33 2.63 -17.29
CA ILE A 222 -14.24 3.03 -16.20
C ILE A 222 -13.60 2.80 -14.85
N TRP A 223 -12.94 1.66 -14.66
CA TRP A 223 -12.20 1.36 -13.44
C TRP A 223 -11.08 2.36 -13.19
N GLY A 224 -10.27 2.65 -14.21
CA GLY A 224 -9.21 3.67 -14.14
C GLY A 224 -9.74 5.07 -13.81
N GLN A 225 -10.90 5.44 -14.33
CA GLN A 225 -11.57 6.70 -13.97
C GLN A 225 -11.90 6.75 -12.48
N ARG A 226 -12.42 5.65 -11.90
CA ARG A 226 -12.73 5.55 -10.47
C ARG A 226 -11.47 5.65 -9.59
N VAL A 227 -10.38 4.98 -10.01
CA VAL A 227 -9.06 5.13 -9.37
C VAL A 227 -8.61 6.59 -9.41
N GLY A 228 -8.85 7.29 -10.53
CA GLY A 228 -8.53 8.71 -10.71
C GLY A 228 -9.20 9.63 -9.68
N ILE A 229 -10.38 9.29 -9.17
CA ILE A 229 -11.01 10.03 -8.06
C ILE A 229 -10.18 9.89 -6.78
N GLY A 230 -9.71 8.67 -6.46
CA GLY A 230 -8.82 8.46 -5.32
C GLY A 230 -7.51 9.24 -5.44
N VAL A 231 -6.94 9.28 -6.65
CA VAL A 231 -5.73 10.08 -6.95
C VAL A 231 -6.00 11.58 -6.76
N ALA A 232 -7.14 12.09 -7.25
CA ALA A 232 -7.53 13.50 -7.06
C ALA A 232 -7.66 13.85 -5.57
N ASN A 233 -8.31 12.98 -4.79
CA ASN A 233 -8.46 13.16 -3.35
C ASN A 233 -7.10 13.19 -2.65
N ALA A 234 -6.17 12.31 -3.02
CA ALA A 234 -4.81 12.30 -2.50
C ALA A 234 -4.08 13.62 -2.81
N ILE A 235 -4.18 14.14 -4.04
CA ILE A 235 -3.58 15.40 -4.44
C ILE A 235 -4.22 16.58 -3.68
N ASN A 236 -5.55 16.65 -3.63
CA ASN A 236 -6.25 17.74 -2.95
C ASN A 236 -5.98 17.76 -1.43
N THR A 237 -5.66 16.62 -0.83
CA THR A 237 -5.45 16.51 0.63
C THR A 237 -3.99 16.75 1.02
N PHE A 238 -3.02 16.25 0.24
CA PHE A 238 -1.62 16.20 0.63
C PHE A 238 -0.69 17.03 -0.25
N ASP A 239 -1.13 17.47 -1.44
CA ASP A 239 -0.31 18.14 -2.47
C ASP A 239 1.09 17.48 -2.62
N PRO A 240 1.15 16.16 -2.89
CA PRO A 240 2.38 15.41 -2.88
C PRO A 240 3.19 15.63 -4.16
N GLU A 241 4.50 15.34 -4.09
CA GLU A 241 5.37 15.28 -5.27
C GLU A 241 5.00 14.11 -6.18
N GLU A 242 4.60 12.98 -5.57
CA GLU A 242 4.20 11.79 -6.32
C GLU A 242 2.93 11.15 -5.76
N VAL A 243 2.03 10.72 -6.65
CA VAL A 243 0.98 9.74 -6.34
C VAL A 243 1.28 8.47 -7.10
N VAL A 244 1.46 7.37 -6.37
CA VAL A 244 1.86 6.07 -6.91
C VAL A 244 0.69 5.09 -6.86
N ILE A 245 0.40 4.45 -7.97
CA ILE A 245 -0.59 3.38 -8.07
C ILE A 245 0.16 2.05 -8.13
N GLY A 246 0.01 1.23 -7.10
CA GLY A 246 0.65 -0.08 -6.96
C GLY A 246 -0.36 -1.22 -6.80
N GLY A 247 0.14 -2.37 -6.36
CA GLY A 247 -0.64 -3.59 -6.25
C GLY A 247 -0.88 -4.28 -7.59
N GLY A 248 -1.75 -5.28 -7.63
CA GLY A 248 -2.08 -6.03 -8.84
C GLY A 248 -2.62 -5.16 -9.99
N ALA A 249 -3.25 -4.04 -9.67
CA ALA A 249 -3.76 -3.07 -10.64
C ALA A 249 -2.68 -2.51 -11.57
N ALA A 250 -1.44 -2.39 -11.10
CA ALA A 250 -0.33 -1.87 -11.91
C ALA A 250 -0.09 -2.69 -13.18
N GLN A 251 -0.49 -3.96 -13.22
CA GLN A 251 -0.39 -4.82 -14.41
C GLN A 251 -1.24 -4.33 -15.59
N ALA A 252 -2.28 -3.54 -15.33
CA ALA A 252 -3.08 -2.95 -16.40
C ALA A 252 -2.34 -1.83 -17.16
N GLY A 253 -1.20 -1.37 -16.65
CA GLY A 253 -0.33 -0.41 -17.34
C GLY A 253 -1.05 0.90 -17.69
N GLU A 254 -0.83 1.38 -18.90
CA GLU A 254 -1.44 2.62 -19.39
C GLU A 254 -2.97 2.51 -19.56
N LEU A 255 -3.54 1.32 -19.68
CA LEU A 255 -5.00 1.13 -19.70
C LEU A 255 -5.66 1.63 -18.41
N LEU A 256 -4.97 1.54 -17.28
CA LEU A 256 -5.39 2.09 -15.99
C LEU A 256 -4.89 3.54 -15.81
N LEU A 257 -3.60 3.75 -16.06
CA LEU A 257 -2.92 5.00 -15.69
C LEU A 257 -3.41 6.20 -16.47
N ALA A 258 -3.65 6.06 -17.79
CA ALA A 258 -4.10 7.17 -18.63
C ALA A 258 -5.49 7.71 -18.21
N PRO A 259 -6.54 6.89 -18.03
CA PRO A 259 -7.82 7.38 -17.53
C PRO A 259 -7.74 7.90 -16.10
N ALA A 260 -6.93 7.29 -15.22
CA ALA A 260 -6.76 7.78 -13.85
C ALA A 260 -6.14 9.19 -13.85
N LYS A 261 -5.08 9.43 -14.62
CA LYS A 261 -4.46 10.76 -14.78
C LYS A 261 -5.45 11.80 -15.33
N ARG A 262 -6.21 11.42 -16.36
CA ARG A 262 -7.18 12.32 -17.00
C ARG A 262 -8.25 12.77 -16.01
N ILE A 263 -8.82 11.84 -15.26
CA ILE A 263 -9.84 12.14 -14.26
C ILE A 263 -9.26 12.93 -13.10
N ALA A 264 -8.12 12.50 -12.55
CA ALA A 264 -7.50 13.19 -11.42
C ALA A 264 -7.31 14.68 -11.73
N ARG A 265 -6.76 15.02 -12.90
CA ARG A 265 -6.55 16.42 -13.31
C ARG A 265 -7.85 17.24 -13.39
N GLY A 266 -8.98 16.61 -13.67
CA GLY A 266 -10.28 17.28 -13.73
C GLY A 266 -10.92 17.56 -12.37
N TYR A 267 -10.48 16.85 -11.32
CA TYR A 267 -11.04 16.94 -9.97
C TYR A 267 -10.06 17.54 -8.94
N VAL A 268 -8.86 17.89 -9.35
CA VAL A 268 -7.90 18.63 -8.50
C VAL A 268 -8.21 20.11 -8.54
N LEU A 269 -8.15 20.75 -7.37
CA LEU A 269 -8.37 22.20 -7.24
C LEU A 269 -7.38 22.95 -8.15
N PRO A 270 -7.84 23.94 -8.95
CA PRO A 270 -6.95 24.74 -9.79
C PRO A 270 -5.80 25.34 -8.99
N GLY A 271 -4.57 25.08 -9.44
CA GLY A 271 -3.34 25.54 -8.78
C GLY A 271 -2.63 24.47 -7.94
N LEU A 272 -3.34 23.41 -7.49
CA LEU A 272 -2.73 22.27 -6.83
C LEU A 272 -2.24 21.21 -7.85
N GLY A 273 -1.36 20.34 -7.39
CA GLY A 273 -0.90 19.18 -8.15
C GLY A 273 -0.14 19.50 -9.44
N THR A 274 0.27 20.77 -9.66
CA THR A 274 0.96 21.18 -10.90
C THR A 274 2.32 20.52 -11.05
N ARG A 275 2.92 20.07 -9.94
CA ARG A 275 4.20 19.35 -9.90
C ARG A 275 4.02 17.87 -9.59
N THR A 276 2.82 17.43 -9.20
CA THR A 276 2.56 16.06 -8.83
C THR A 276 2.71 15.12 -10.02
N GLN A 277 3.61 14.17 -9.89
CA GLN A 277 3.74 13.07 -10.82
C GLN A 277 2.80 11.93 -10.42
N ILE A 278 1.93 11.51 -11.33
CA ILE A 278 1.08 10.32 -11.14
C ILE A 278 1.72 9.19 -11.95
N ARG A 279 2.07 8.08 -11.29
CA ARG A 279 2.75 6.95 -11.93
C ARG A 279 2.35 5.61 -11.35
N LEU A 280 2.71 4.54 -12.04
CA LEU A 280 2.67 3.19 -11.49
C LEU A 280 3.87 2.94 -10.57
N ALA A 281 3.73 1.96 -9.68
CA ALA A 281 4.79 1.50 -8.79
C ALA A 281 6.00 1.02 -9.60
N ARG A 282 7.22 1.44 -9.18
CA ARG A 282 8.48 1.08 -9.84
C ARG A 282 9.11 -0.20 -9.30
N HIS A 283 8.90 -0.47 -8.00
CA HIS A 283 9.52 -1.63 -7.33
C HIS A 283 8.66 -2.90 -7.37
N GLY A 284 7.43 -2.81 -7.91
CA GLY A 284 6.55 -3.95 -8.13
C GLY A 284 6.34 -4.80 -6.87
N VAL A 285 6.46 -6.12 -7.01
CA VAL A 285 6.30 -7.07 -5.89
C VAL A 285 7.42 -6.97 -4.84
N GLY A 286 8.54 -6.37 -5.18
CA GLY A 286 9.68 -6.15 -4.28
C GLY A 286 9.51 -4.96 -3.34
N ALA A 287 8.52 -4.08 -3.58
CA ALA A 287 8.34 -2.85 -2.82
C ALA A 287 8.21 -3.08 -1.30
N GLY A 288 7.42 -4.09 -0.89
CA GLY A 288 7.24 -4.41 0.52
C GLY A 288 8.53 -4.84 1.23
N VAL A 289 9.33 -5.69 0.57
CA VAL A 289 10.61 -6.16 1.14
C VAL A 289 11.64 -5.04 1.20
N LEU A 290 11.76 -4.27 0.12
CA LEU A 290 12.66 -3.11 0.06
C LEU A 290 12.27 -2.06 1.10
N GLY A 291 10.99 -1.72 1.18
CA GLY A 291 10.49 -0.72 2.11
C GLY A 291 10.66 -1.12 3.57
N ALA A 292 10.48 -2.41 3.89
CA ALA A 292 10.75 -2.93 5.22
C ALA A 292 12.24 -2.80 5.59
N ALA A 293 13.15 -3.08 4.66
CA ALA A 293 14.58 -2.90 4.88
C ALA A 293 14.97 -1.42 5.05
N LEU A 294 14.40 -0.52 4.24
CA LEU A 294 14.58 0.93 4.38
C LEU A 294 14.00 1.48 5.69
N LEU A 295 12.86 0.93 6.15
CA LEU A 295 12.30 1.24 7.46
C LEU A 295 13.31 0.93 8.56
N ALA A 296 13.87 -0.29 8.57
CA ALA A 296 14.86 -0.68 9.56
C ALA A 296 16.09 0.24 9.54
N GLN A 297 16.57 0.60 8.36
CA GLN A 297 17.70 1.52 8.21
C GLN A 297 17.38 2.91 8.79
N GLN A 298 16.25 3.52 8.40
CA GLN A 298 15.87 4.87 8.86
C GLN A 298 15.67 4.93 10.38
N GLU A 299 15.04 3.91 10.94
CA GLU A 299 14.76 3.91 12.38
C GLU A 299 16.01 3.59 13.20
N LEU A 300 16.92 2.75 12.70
CA LEU A 300 18.22 2.49 13.35
C LEU A 300 19.10 3.75 13.34
N GLU A 301 19.16 4.47 12.22
CA GLU A 301 19.86 5.76 12.12
C GLU A 301 19.28 6.80 13.09
N ALA A 302 17.95 6.86 13.24
CA ALA A 302 17.28 7.76 14.19
C ALA A 302 17.62 7.41 15.65
N LEU A 303 17.67 6.12 16.01
CA LEU A 303 18.07 5.69 17.35
C LEU A 303 19.53 6.04 17.65
N SER A 304 20.42 5.86 16.66
CA SER A 304 21.84 6.20 16.80
C SER A 304 22.05 7.69 17.02
N ALA A 305 21.38 8.53 16.23
CA ALA A 305 21.43 9.99 16.38
C ALA A 305 20.89 10.47 17.75
N ALA A 306 19.79 9.87 18.23
CA ALA A 306 19.23 10.19 19.55
C ALA A 306 20.13 9.77 20.72
N GLY A 307 20.98 8.76 20.53
CA GLY A 307 21.96 8.30 21.52
C GLY A 307 23.21 9.19 21.60
N GLU A 308 23.57 9.88 20.52
CA GLU A 308 24.71 10.80 20.47
C GLU A 308 24.37 12.19 21.04
N ASP A 309 23.11 12.64 20.92
CA ASP A 309 22.59 13.82 21.60
C ASP A 309 22.16 13.44 23.02
N GLY A 310 23.13 13.27 23.93
CA GLY A 310 22.86 13.10 25.37
C GLY A 310 21.94 14.23 25.89
N PRO A 311 21.28 14.12 27.06
CA PRO A 311 20.13 14.90 27.44
C PRO A 311 20.40 16.41 27.40
N ALA A 312 20.12 17.04 26.26
CA ALA A 312 20.11 18.48 26.14
C ALA A 312 18.97 19.03 26.98
N ALA A 313 19.35 19.90 27.90
CA ALA A 313 18.55 20.55 28.92
C ALA A 313 17.11 20.87 28.47
N SER A 314 16.14 20.39 29.24
CA SER A 314 14.75 20.80 29.28
C SER A 314 14.64 22.35 29.14
N ALA A 315 14.36 22.81 27.93
CA ALA A 315 13.92 24.19 27.71
C ALA A 315 12.48 24.32 28.16
N THR A 316 12.31 24.72 29.39
CA THR A 316 11.00 25.09 29.96
C THR A 316 10.47 26.31 29.19
N LEU A 317 9.54 26.09 28.29
CA LEU A 317 8.77 27.18 27.68
C LEU A 317 7.92 27.83 28.78
N LYS A 318 8.36 29.00 29.30
CA LYS A 318 7.52 29.85 30.09
C LYS A 318 6.52 30.54 29.16
N VAL A 319 5.26 30.13 29.25
CA VAL A 319 4.13 30.87 28.65
C VAL A 319 3.91 32.15 29.50
N PRO A 320 3.95 33.35 28.92
CA PRO A 320 3.54 34.57 29.64
C PRO A 320 2.02 34.54 29.89
N ARG A 321 1.61 35.00 31.07
CA ARG A 321 0.18 35.15 31.45
C ARG A 321 -0.46 36.30 30.69
#